data_069de150b4d4d017dbbb9a3391cb0a87
#
_entry.id   069de150b4d4d017dbbb9a3391cb0a87
#
_cell.length_a   1.000
_cell.length_b   1.000
_cell.length_c   1.000
_cell.angle_alpha   90.00
_cell.angle_beta   90.00
_cell.angle_gamma   90.00
#
_symmetry.space_group_name_H-M   'P 1'
#
loop_
_entity.id
_entity.type
_entity.pdbx_description
1 polymer ?
#
loop_
_entity_poly.entity_id
_entity_poly.type
_entity_poly.pdbx_seq_one_letter_code
_entity_poly.pdbx_strand_id
1 'polypeptide(L)'
;SLRKNNDVYANLEVLKKAFSTNGLVAYKIENLVKDLEDLVNQYLAELSDGRFGLQFAISNDKLNVIISDEGKDIDILALSSGELARVNTSTLLAIRRLMSTLSKSRINALFLDEVIGVLDDEGREKLIEILLKEHELNTFLVSHGWSHPLLSKANVIKTENMSRIEWQ
;
A
#
# COMPACT_ATOMS: atom_id res chain seq x y z
N SER A 1 -50.98 -0.80 21.14
CA SER A 1 -50.08 -1.95 21.36
C SER A 1 -49.55 -2.52 20.04
N LEU A 2 -50.40 -2.87 19.06
CA LEU A 2 -49.99 -3.47 17.78
C LEU A 2 -49.03 -2.58 16.94
N ARG A 3 -49.28 -1.27 16.84
CA ARG A 3 -48.40 -0.33 16.13
C ARG A 3 -46.99 -0.29 16.73
N LYS A 4 -46.86 -0.20 18.06
CA LYS A 4 -45.57 -0.21 18.74
C LYS A 4 -44.79 -1.51 18.48
N ASN A 5 -45.47 -2.66 18.47
CA ASN A 5 -44.80 -3.93 18.17
C ASN A 5 -44.34 -4.03 16.72
N ASN A 6 -45.12 -3.49 15.75
CA ASN A 6 -44.70 -3.45 14.36
C ASN A 6 -43.48 -2.52 14.14
N ASP A 7 -43.46 -1.37 14.83
CA ASP A 7 -42.30 -0.45 14.74
C ASP A 7 -41.04 -1.08 15.36
N VAL A 8 -41.16 -1.78 16.48
CA VAL A 8 -40.03 -2.51 17.08
C VAL A 8 -39.58 -3.65 16.20
N TYR A 9 -40.50 -4.40 15.60
CA TYR A 9 -40.16 -5.49 14.68
C TYR A 9 -39.44 -4.96 13.44
N ALA A 10 -39.93 -3.88 12.83
CA ALA A 10 -39.30 -3.24 11.68
C ALA A 10 -37.86 -2.76 12.01
N ASN A 11 -37.67 -2.15 13.19
CA ASN A 11 -36.33 -1.72 13.62
C ASN A 11 -35.39 -2.90 13.88
N LEU A 12 -35.89 -4.00 14.45
CA LEU A 12 -35.10 -5.22 14.65
C LEU A 12 -34.70 -5.88 13.34
N GLU A 13 -35.57 -5.89 12.33
CA GLU A 13 -35.26 -6.38 10.99
C GLU A 13 -34.17 -5.52 10.30
N VAL A 14 -34.21 -4.18 10.44
CA VAL A 14 -33.19 -3.27 9.96
C VAL A 14 -31.86 -3.54 10.66
N LEU A 15 -31.85 -3.69 11.98
CA LEU A 15 -30.66 -4.02 12.76
C LEU A 15 -30.08 -5.37 12.37
N LYS A 16 -30.94 -6.41 12.25
CA LYS A 16 -30.50 -7.73 11.79
C LYS A 16 -29.84 -7.68 10.41
N LYS A 17 -30.38 -6.92 9.48
CA LYS A 17 -29.80 -6.72 8.15
C LYS A 17 -28.49 -5.92 8.21
N ALA A 18 -28.43 -4.89 9.05
CA ALA A 18 -27.22 -4.09 9.24
C ALA A 18 -26.05 -4.90 9.82
N PHE A 19 -26.33 -5.81 10.75
CA PHE A 19 -25.30 -6.68 11.36
C PHE A 19 -25.14 -8.05 10.67
N SER A 20 -25.78 -8.26 9.51
CA SER A 20 -25.52 -9.43 8.69
C SER A 20 -24.14 -9.32 7.97
N THR A 21 -23.64 -10.45 7.45
CA THR A 21 -22.38 -10.51 6.68
C THR A 21 -22.36 -9.56 5.47
N ASN A 22 -23.53 -9.26 4.90
CA ASN A 22 -23.70 -8.34 3.77
C ASN A 22 -24.21 -6.95 4.20
N GLY A 23 -24.06 -6.59 5.48
CA GLY A 23 -24.50 -5.33 6.03
C GLY A 23 -23.38 -4.31 6.21
N LEU A 24 -23.37 -3.63 7.37
CA LEU A 24 -22.41 -2.57 7.71
C LEU A 24 -20.94 -2.99 7.61
N VAL A 25 -20.64 -4.25 7.91
CA VAL A 25 -19.26 -4.78 7.83
C VAL A 25 -18.81 -4.85 6.38
N ALA A 26 -19.64 -5.42 5.49
CA ALA A 26 -19.35 -5.48 4.06
C ALA A 26 -19.19 -4.06 3.48
N TYR A 27 -20.08 -3.15 3.79
CA TYR A 27 -20.00 -1.75 3.38
C TYR A 27 -18.70 -1.07 3.84
N LYS A 28 -18.27 -1.30 5.08
CA LYS A 28 -16.98 -0.78 5.57
C LYS A 28 -15.79 -1.37 4.83
N ILE A 29 -15.81 -2.67 4.56
CA ILE A 29 -14.75 -3.35 3.82
C ILE A 29 -14.68 -2.80 2.38
N GLU A 30 -15.80 -2.66 1.71
CA GLU A 30 -15.85 -2.09 0.35
C GLU A 30 -15.26 -0.67 0.29
N ASN A 31 -15.60 0.18 1.27
CA ASN A 31 -15.03 1.53 1.36
C ASN A 31 -13.52 1.49 1.62
N LEU A 32 -13.04 0.62 2.52
CA LEU A 32 -11.62 0.47 2.79
C LEU A 32 -10.83 -0.05 1.58
N VAL A 33 -11.41 -0.97 0.82
CA VAL A 33 -10.81 -1.46 -0.43
C VAL A 33 -10.71 -0.35 -1.46
N LYS A 34 -11.74 0.49 -1.57
CA LYS A 34 -11.74 1.65 -2.46
C LYS A 34 -10.70 2.70 -2.04
N ASP A 35 -10.64 3.03 -0.75
CA ASP A 35 -9.64 3.95 -0.22
C ASP A 35 -8.21 3.43 -0.47
N LEU A 36 -8.00 2.11 -0.32
CA LEU A 36 -6.73 1.47 -0.64
C LEU A 36 -6.40 1.55 -2.13
N GLU A 37 -7.37 1.28 -3.01
CA GLU A 37 -7.22 1.38 -4.47
C GLU A 37 -6.80 2.78 -4.88
N ASP A 38 -7.50 3.80 -4.37
CA ASP A 38 -7.20 5.21 -4.66
C ASP A 38 -5.77 5.58 -4.21
N LEU A 39 -5.36 5.14 -3.01
CA LEU A 39 -4.00 5.37 -2.50
C LEU A 39 -2.92 4.63 -3.31
N VAL A 40 -3.17 3.37 -3.68
CA VAL A 40 -2.23 2.61 -4.52
C VAL A 40 -2.05 3.30 -5.86
N ASN A 41 -3.15 3.70 -6.51
CA ASN A 41 -3.09 4.38 -7.80
C ASN A 41 -2.42 5.74 -7.72
N GLN A 42 -2.55 6.46 -6.61
CA GLN A 42 -1.82 7.71 -6.40
C GLN A 42 -0.30 7.48 -6.41
N TYR A 43 0.21 6.53 -5.61
CA TYR A 43 1.64 6.20 -5.58
C TYR A 43 2.13 5.56 -6.88
N LEU A 44 1.31 4.70 -7.49
CA LEU A 44 1.65 4.01 -8.73
C LEU A 44 1.74 4.99 -9.90
N ALA A 45 0.87 5.97 -9.96
CA ALA A 45 0.94 7.04 -10.96
C ALA A 45 2.25 7.84 -10.82
N GLU A 46 2.68 8.18 -9.60
CA GLU A 46 3.96 8.87 -9.38
C GLU A 46 5.15 7.98 -9.78
N LEU A 47 5.14 6.67 -9.45
CA LEU A 47 6.24 5.75 -9.75
C LEU A 47 6.31 5.30 -11.22
N SER A 48 5.23 5.43 -11.99
CA SER A 48 5.14 4.92 -13.37
C SER A 48 4.72 5.95 -14.41
N ASP A 49 4.73 7.26 -14.07
CA ASP A 49 4.23 8.36 -14.93
C ASP A 49 2.79 8.14 -15.44
N GLY A 50 1.96 7.55 -14.58
CA GLY A 50 0.57 7.26 -14.93
C GLY A 50 0.39 6.09 -15.90
N ARG A 51 1.45 5.34 -16.22
CA ARG A 51 1.38 4.21 -17.15
C ARG A 51 0.52 3.08 -16.59
N PHE A 52 0.74 2.72 -15.32
CA PHE A 52 0.06 1.59 -14.68
C PHE A 52 -1.11 2.05 -13.81
N GLY A 53 -2.17 1.25 -13.83
CA GLY A 53 -3.29 1.34 -12.90
C GLY A 53 -3.52 0.01 -12.21
N LEU A 54 -4.14 0.06 -11.02
CA LEU A 54 -4.52 -1.11 -10.25
C LEU A 54 -5.98 -0.99 -9.84
N GLN A 55 -6.73 -2.09 -9.97
CA GLN A 55 -8.11 -2.18 -9.53
C GLN A 55 -8.31 -3.42 -8.68
N PHE A 56 -9.05 -3.27 -7.57
CA PHE A 56 -9.48 -4.37 -6.75
C PHE A 56 -10.91 -4.80 -7.15
N ALA A 57 -11.04 -6.03 -7.63
CA ALA A 57 -12.33 -6.62 -7.96
C ALA A 57 -12.72 -7.68 -6.93
N ILE A 58 -13.89 -7.54 -6.32
CA ILE A 58 -14.43 -8.54 -5.39
C ILE A 58 -15.31 -9.50 -6.20
N SER A 59 -14.94 -10.76 -6.23
CA SER A 59 -15.69 -11.84 -6.88
C SER A 59 -15.65 -13.11 -6.04
N ASN A 60 -16.81 -13.70 -5.76
CA ASN A 60 -16.94 -14.94 -4.98
C ASN A 60 -16.19 -14.88 -3.64
N ASP A 61 -16.38 -13.81 -2.88
CA ASP A 61 -15.72 -13.54 -1.59
C ASP A 61 -14.17 -13.50 -1.65
N LYS A 62 -13.61 -13.33 -2.86
CA LYS A 62 -12.18 -13.16 -3.08
C LYS A 62 -11.88 -11.77 -3.62
N LEU A 63 -10.82 -11.20 -3.12
CA LEU A 63 -10.24 -9.96 -3.65
C LEU A 63 -9.27 -10.35 -4.78
N ASN A 64 -9.59 -9.93 -5.99
CA ASN A 64 -8.73 -10.09 -7.17
C ASN A 64 -8.07 -8.74 -7.47
N VAL A 65 -6.84 -8.79 -7.94
CA VAL A 65 -6.10 -7.62 -8.38
C VAL A 65 -6.04 -7.63 -9.90
N ILE A 66 -6.50 -6.55 -10.52
CA ILE A 66 -6.41 -6.31 -11.95
C ILE A 66 -5.42 -5.18 -12.15
N ILE A 67 -4.43 -5.39 -13.02
CA ILE A 67 -3.45 -4.37 -13.37
C ILE A 67 -3.72 -3.94 -14.80
N SER A 68 -3.67 -2.65 -15.06
CA SER A 68 -3.75 -2.10 -16.39
C SER A 68 -2.44 -1.41 -16.78
N ASP A 69 -2.03 -1.57 -18.04
CA ASP A 69 -0.95 -0.85 -18.70
C ASP A 69 -1.57 0.03 -19.79
N GLU A 70 -1.41 1.34 -19.68
CA GLU A 70 -2.05 2.33 -20.56
C GLU A 70 -3.56 2.08 -20.78
N GLY A 71 -4.26 1.69 -19.71
CA GLY A 71 -5.71 1.43 -19.71
C GLY A 71 -6.12 0.06 -20.28
N LYS A 72 -5.19 -0.84 -20.57
CA LYS A 72 -5.49 -2.22 -20.98
C LYS A 72 -5.13 -3.19 -19.86
N ASP A 73 -6.08 -4.05 -19.51
CA ASP A 73 -5.84 -5.07 -18.49
C ASP A 73 -4.74 -6.04 -18.92
N ILE A 74 -3.82 -6.29 -18.02
CA ILE A 74 -2.70 -7.21 -18.21
C ILE A 74 -2.60 -8.20 -17.06
N ASP A 75 -2.00 -9.36 -17.33
CA ASP A 75 -1.67 -10.32 -16.29
C ASP A 75 -0.49 -9.80 -15.46
N ILE A 76 -0.57 -9.88 -14.14
CA ILE A 76 0.52 -9.53 -13.22
C ILE A 76 1.82 -10.28 -13.54
N LEU A 77 1.71 -11.50 -14.09
CA LEU A 77 2.85 -12.31 -14.51
C LEU A 77 3.55 -11.79 -15.78
N ALA A 78 2.91 -10.87 -16.50
CA ALA A 78 3.51 -10.22 -17.67
C ALA A 78 4.41 -9.03 -17.32
N LEU A 79 4.35 -8.57 -16.06
CA LEU A 79 5.20 -7.48 -15.58
C LEU A 79 6.66 -7.90 -15.45
N SER A 80 7.57 -7.03 -15.85
CA SER A 80 8.99 -7.15 -15.52
C SER A 80 9.22 -7.00 -14.02
N SER A 81 10.39 -7.40 -13.53
CA SER A 81 10.75 -7.26 -12.11
C SER A 81 10.69 -5.82 -11.62
N GLY A 82 11.14 -4.86 -12.44
CA GLY A 82 11.07 -3.43 -12.11
C GLY A 82 9.65 -2.87 -12.07
N GLU A 83 8.80 -3.27 -13.01
CA GLU A 83 7.38 -2.90 -13.04
C GLU A 83 6.62 -3.50 -11.84
N LEU A 84 6.86 -4.76 -11.54
CA LEU A 84 6.29 -5.42 -10.36
C LEU A 84 6.77 -4.76 -9.05
N ALA A 85 8.04 -4.33 -8.99
CA ALA A 85 8.57 -3.60 -7.83
C ALA A 85 7.84 -2.27 -7.62
N ARG A 86 7.50 -1.53 -8.70
CA ARG A 86 6.69 -0.31 -8.61
C ARG A 86 5.31 -0.58 -8.04
N VAL A 87 4.61 -1.61 -8.52
CA VAL A 87 3.28 -2.02 -8.03
C VAL A 87 3.35 -2.41 -6.55
N ASN A 88 4.32 -3.25 -6.18
CA ASN A 88 4.47 -3.72 -4.80
C ASN A 88 4.81 -2.56 -3.84
N THR A 89 5.71 -1.67 -4.24
CA THR A 89 6.11 -0.51 -3.43
C THR A 89 4.94 0.46 -3.25
N SER A 90 4.18 0.75 -4.30
CA SER A 90 2.97 1.58 -4.24
C SER A 90 1.94 0.98 -3.27
N THR A 91 1.74 -0.33 -3.37
CA THR A 91 0.81 -1.07 -2.50
C THR A 91 1.26 -1.01 -1.03
N LEU A 92 2.54 -1.21 -0.76
CA LEU A 92 3.10 -1.14 0.60
C LEU A 92 2.93 0.26 1.21
N LEU A 93 3.24 1.31 0.46
CA LEU A 93 3.08 2.70 0.90
C LEU A 93 1.60 3.04 1.16
N ALA A 94 0.71 2.59 0.28
CA ALA A 94 -0.73 2.78 0.42
C ALA A 94 -1.29 2.08 1.66
N ILE A 95 -0.92 0.81 1.89
CA ILE A 95 -1.31 0.06 3.09
C ILE A 95 -0.83 0.77 4.35
N ARG A 96 0.45 1.18 4.40
CA ARG A 96 1.00 1.93 5.53
C ARG A 96 0.19 3.19 5.80
N ARG A 97 -0.10 3.98 4.75
CA ARG A 97 -0.85 5.23 4.87
C ARG A 97 -2.27 4.98 5.36
N LEU A 98 -2.97 4.01 4.78
CA LEU A 98 -4.31 3.61 5.22
C LEU A 98 -4.32 3.15 6.68
N MET A 99 -3.38 2.29 7.07
CA MET A 99 -3.26 1.82 8.46
C MET A 99 -2.99 2.96 9.44
N SER A 100 -2.21 3.97 9.05
CA SER A 100 -1.95 5.16 9.87
C SER A 100 -3.20 6.04 10.07
N THR A 101 -4.15 6.03 9.13
CA THR A 101 -5.44 6.73 9.29
C THR A 101 -6.43 5.97 10.17
N LEU A 102 -6.38 4.65 10.14
CA LEU A 102 -7.31 3.78 10.89
C LEU A 102 -6.86 3.53 12.33
N SER A 103 -5.57 3.56 12.59
CA SER A 103 -4.99 3.24 13.90
C SER A 103 -4.84 4.49 14.76
N LYS A 104 -5.02 4.31 16.08
CA LYS A 104 -4.65 5.34 17.07
C LYS A 104 -3.13 5.51 17.19
N SER A 105 -2.37 4.48 16.82
CA SER A 105 -0.90 4.47 16.83
C SER A 105 -0.39 4.65 15.41
N ARG A 106 0.48 5.64 15.21
CA ARG A 106 1.08 5.90 13.89
C ARG A 106 2.24 4.95 13.63
N ILE A 107 2.27 4.36 12.44
CA ILE A 107 3.44 3.62 11.94
C ILE A 107 4.39 4.65 11.33
N ASN A 108 5.50 4.92 12.02
CA ASN A 108 6.48 5.94 11.62
C ASN A 108 7.83 5.36 11.18
N ALA A 109 7.93 4.07 10.97
CA ALA A 109 9.13 3.39 10.47
C ALA A 109 8.79 2.51 9.27
N LEU A 110 9.60 2.59 8.22
CA LEU A 110 9.50 1.80 7.00
C LEU A 110 10.88 1.25 6.64
N PHE A 111 10.96 -0.04 6.42
CA PHE A 111 12.16 -0.72 5.95
C PHE A 111 11.91 -1.26 4.55
N LEU A 112 12.73 -0.83 3.60
CA LEU A 112 12.71 -1.28 2.21
C LEU A 112 14.03 -1.99 1.91
N ASP A 113 13.95 -3.31 1.80
CA ASP A 113 15.11 -4.16 1.54
C ASP A 113 15.16 -4.55 0.07
N GLU A 114 16.31 -4.30 -0.56
CA GLU A 114 16.62 -4.60 -1.97
C GLU A 114 15.68 -4.00 -3.04
N VAL A 115 14.68 -3.18 -2.66
CA VAL A 115 13.75 -2.57 -3.61
C VAL A 115 14.48 -1.68 -4.63
N ILE A 116 15.51 -0.97 -4.18
CA ILE A 116 16.34 -0.10 -5.02
C ILE A 116 17.05 -0.89 -6.11
N GLY A 117 17.47 -2.15 -5.83
CA GLY A 117 18.22 -2.98 -6.75
C GLY A 117 17.44 -3.41 -8.01
N VAL A 118 16.14 -3.48 -7.94
CA VAL A 118 15.25 -3.91 -9.05
C VAL A 118 14.62 -2.75 -9.81
N LEU A 119 14.66 -1.54 -9.26
CA LEU A 119 14.21 -0.34 -9.94
C LEU A 119 15.30 0.21 -10.89
N ASP A 120 14.88 0.76 -12.02
CA ASP A 120 15.72 1.58 -12.88
C ASP A 120 16.03 2.94 -12.23
N ASP A 121 16.91 3.72 -12.83
CA ASP A 121 17.36 4.99 -12.26
C ASP A 121 16.20 5.97 -12.06
N GLU A 122 15.27 6.04 -12.99
CA GLU A 122 14.07 6.88 -12.89
C GLU A 122 13.15 6.44 -11.77
N GLY A 123 12.89 5.13 -11.64
CA GLY A 123 12.09 4.57 -10.56
C GLY A 123 12.71 4.80 -9.17
N ARG A 124 14.06 4.77 -9.09
CA ARG A 124 14.80 5.09 -7.86
C ARG A 124 14.60 6.54 -7.46
N GLU A 125 14.80 7.48 -8.37
CA GLU A 125 14.62 8.91 -8.11
C GLU A 125 13.19 9.21 -7.64
N LYS A 126 12.19 8.70 -8.36
CA LYS A 126 10.77 8.86 -7.99
C LYS A 126 10.43 8.29 -6.62
N LEU A 127 10.98 7.11 -6.30
CA LEU A 127 10.80 6.53 -4.97
C LEU A 127 11.37 7.44 -3.88
N ILE A 128 12.57 7.97 -4.08
CA ILE A 128 13.17 8.90 -3.12
C ILE A 128 12.33 10.16 -2.96
N GLU A 129 11.86 10.75 -4.06
CA GLU A 129 10.98 11.93 -4.00
C GLU A 129 9.70 11.66 -3.19
N ILE A 130 9.08 10.49 -3.39
CA ILE A 130 7.89 10.09 -2.63
C ILE A 130 8.23 9.97 -1.14
N LEU A 131 9.31 9.27 -0.81
CA LEU A 131 9.71 9.05 0.58
C LEU A 131 10.09 10.34 1.30
N LEU A 132 10.71 11.29 0.61
CA LEU A 132 11.05 12.61 1.15
C LEU A 132 9.81 13.49 1.42
N LYS A 133 8.70 13.27 0.72
CA LYS A 133 7.42 13.93 1.00
C LYS A 133 6.73 13.40 2.27
N GLU A 134 7.09 12.21 2.74
CA GLU A 134 6.50 11.56 3.92
C GLU A 134 7.18 12.03 5.22
N HIS A 135 6.93 13.29 5.62
CA HIS A 135 7.63 13.98 6.73
C HIS A 135 7.56 13.30 8.11
N GLU A 136 6.57 12.44 8.34
CA GLU A 136 6.41 11.74 9.63
C GLU A 136 6.93 10.29 9.59
N LEU A 137 7.66 9.92 8.53
CA LEU A 137 8.12 8.56 8.29
C LEU A 137 9.65 8.47 8.33
N ASN A 138 10.18 7.65 9.21
CA ASN A 138 11.58 7.27 9.20
C ASN A 138 11.76 6.08 8.24
N THR A 139 12.41 6.30 7.11
CA THR A 139 12.62 5.27 6.10
C THR A 139 14.05 4.78 6.10
N PHE A 140 14.21 3.46 6.10
CA PHE A 140 15.49 2.76 6.00
C PHE A 140 15.53 1.98 4.69
N LEU A 141 16.43 2.40 3.80
CA LEU A 141 16.67 1.73 2.52
C LEU A 141 17.90 0.85 2.63
N VAL A 142 17.74 -0.44 2.41
CA VAL A 142 18.85 -1.39 2.35
C VAL A 142 19.18 -1.65 0.88
N SER A 143 20.42 -1.39 0.49
CA SER A 143 20.89 -1.59 -0.88
C SER A 143 22.36 -1.97 -0.92
N HIS A 144 22.76 -2.67 -1.98
CA HIS A 144 24.14 -2.99 -2.25
C HIS A 144 24.74 -1.99 -3.26
N GLY A 145 25.69 -1.15 -2.80
CA GLY A 145 26.46 -0.29 -3.67
C GLY A 145 25.73 0.95 -4.24
N TRP A 146 24.52 1.22 -3.80
CA TRP A 146 23.77 2.42 -4.19
C TRP A 146 23.69 3.42 -3.05
N SER A 147 23.73 4.70 -3.36
CA SER A 147 23.54 5.80 -2.41
C SER A 147 22.95 7.01 -3.13
N HIS A 148 22.27 7.86 -2.38
CA HIS A 148 21.66 9.07 -2.91
C HIS A 148 22.10 10.30 -2.09
N PRO A 149 22.39 11.46 -2.73
CA PRO A 149 22.92 12.64 -2.02
C PRO A 149 22.02 13.20 -0.92
N LEU A 150 20.71 13.02 -1.05
CA LEU A 150 19.73 13.51 -0.06
C LEU A 150 19.50 12.55 1.12
N LEU A 151 20.16 11.40 1.13
CA LEU A 151 19.98 10.39 2.18
C LEU A 151 21.23 10.28 3.04
N SER A 152 21.04 10.14 4.35
CA SER A 152 22.11 9.76 5.28
C SER A 152 22.51 8.33 5.02
N LYS A 153 23.83 8.07 4.97
CA LYS A 153 24.37 6.75 4.67
C LYS A 153 24.97 6.10 5.91
N ALA A 154 24.63 4.84 6.12
CA ALA A 154 25.27 3.99 7.12
C ALA A 154 25.81 2.73 6.45
N ASN A 155 27.07 2.40 6.68
CA ASN A 155 27.68 1.17 6.18
C ASN A 155 27.63 0.10 7.28
N VAL A 156 27.12 -1.08 6.93
CA VAL A 156 27.23 -2.26 7.79
C VAL A 156 28.49 -3.03 7.39
N ILE A 157 29.48 -3.03 8.28
CA ILE A 157 30.75 -3.72 8.05
C ILE A 157 30.77 -4.99 8.87
N LYS A 158 30.94 -6.12 8.22
CA LYS A 158 31.10 -7.42 8.87
C LYS A 158 32.58 -7.76 8.97
N THR A 159 33.06 -8.01 10.19
CA THR A 159 34.42 -8.46 10.48
C THR A 159 34.31 -9.76 11.27
N GLU A 160 34.68 -10.90 10.65
CA GLU A 160 34.53 -12.25 11.25
C GLU A 160 33.10 -12.54 11.75
N ASN A 161 32.90 -12.59 13.07
CA ASN A 161 31.62 -12.88 13.71
C ASN A 161 30.89 -11.64 14.24
N MET A 162 31.40 -10.43 13.99
CA MET A 162 30.81 -9.18 14.46
C MET A 162 30.43 -8.27 13.31
N SER A 163 29.36 -7.50 13.49
CA SER A 163 28.98 -6.43 12.56
C SER A 163 28.99 -5.10 13.31
N ARG A 164 29.45 -4.05 12.61
CA ARG A 164 29.42 -2.68 13.11
C ARG A 164 28.77 -1.76 12.09
N ILE A 165 28.17 -0.67 12.56
CA ILE A 165 27.57 0.37 11.72
C ILE A 165 28.52 1.58 11.73
N GLU A 166 28.85 2.09 10.55
CA GLU A 166 29.60 3.32 10.37
C GLU A 166 28.73 4.32 9.60
N TRP A 167 28.47 5.47 10.19
CA TRP A 167 27.75 6.58 9.57
C TRP A 167 28.69 7.42 8.71
N GLN A 168 28.19 7.85 7.55
CA GLN A 168 28.89 8.76 6.63
C GLN A 168 28.12 10.06 6.44
#